data_4978040947abe2e98083b61c56d18454
#
_entry.id   4978040947abe2e98083b61c56d18454
#
_cell.length_a   1.000
_cell.length_b   1.000
_cell.length_c   1.000
_cell.angle_alpha   90.00
_cell.angle_beta   90.00
_cell.angle_gamma   90.00
#
_symmetry.space_group_name_H-M   'P 1'
#
loop_
_entity.id
_entity.type
_entity.pdbx_description
1 polymer ?
#
loop_
_entity_poly.entity_id
_entity_poly.type
_entity_poly.pdbx_seq_one_letter_code
_entity_poly.pdbx_strand_id
1 'polypeptide(L)'
;MTTTLTLSRRAALHWAVASAGAVMAPALMAQTKAALTTGMEIWKDASCGCCGDWIKHMEANGFKVDAIHDTGNNAARARLGLAAKYGSCHTALIGSYVVEGHVPAADVKRLLREKPQALGIAVPGMPIGSPGMDGPVYGGRRDKYDTLLVKRDGTSHVFQSHS
;
A
#
# COMPACT_ATOMS: atom_id res chain seq x y z
N MET A 1 -45.66 82.16 33.19
CA MET A 1 -46.80 81.25 33.09
C MET A 1 -46.25 79.80 32.98
N THR A 2 -46.62 79.05 33.93
CA THR A 2 -46.31 77.72 34.30
C THR A 2 -46.63 76.68 33.21
N THR A 3 -45.76 75.74 32.95
CA THR A 3 -46.20 74.45 32.48
C THR A 3 -45.24 73.34 32.85
N THR A 4 -45.78 72.35 33.42
CA THR A 4 -45.30 71.25 34.18
C THR A 4 -44.65 70.15 33.34
N LEU A 5 -43.61 69.58 33.89
CA LEU A 5 -42.89 68.34 33.43
C LEU A 5 -43.72 67.09 33.73
N THR A 6 -43.77 66.18 32.76
CA THR A 6 -44.15 64.80 33.02
C THR A 6 -43.03 63.88 32.63
N LEU A 7 -42.50 63.17 33.60
CA LEU A 7 -41.53 62.08 33.43
C LEU A 7 -42.21 60.80 32.85
N SER A 8 -41.70 60.28 31.78
CA SER A 8 -42.05 58.95 31.31
C SER A 8 -40.94 57.94 31.64
N ARG A 9 -41.35 56.88 32.29
CA ARG A 9 -40.48 55.78 32.79
C ARG A 9 -39.96 54.96 31.63
N ARG A 10 -38.64 54.86 31.56
CA ARG A 10 -37.95 53.98 30.62
C ARG A 10 -37.97 52.55 31.17
N ALA A 11 -38.67 51.65 30.47
CA ALA A 11 -38.55 50.22 30.66
C ALA A 11 -37.26 49.73 29.97
N ALA A 12 -36.32 49.23 30.77
CA ALA A 12 -35.13 48.59 30.25
C ALA A 12 -35.44 47.15 29.88
N LEU A 13 -35.43 46.85 28.60
CA LEU A 13 -35.43 45.48 28.11
C LEU A 13 -34.00 44.94 28.13
N HIS A 14 -33.74 44.00 29.00
CA HIS A 14 -32.50 43.22 28.98
C HIS A 14 -32.66 42.10 27.94
N TRP A 15 -31.90 42.21 26.85
CA TRP A 15 -31.73 41.13 25.90
C TRP A 15 -30.63 40.21 26.40
N ALA A 16 -30.99 39.02 26.86
CA ALA A 16 -30.05 37.93 27.15
C ALA A 16 -29.69 37.25 25.81
N VAL A 17 -28.46 37.50 25.36
CA VAL A 17 -27.90 36.78 24.22
C VAL A 17 -27.39 35.41 24.72
N ALA A 18 -28.14 34.35 24.48
CA ALA A 18 -27.71 33.01 24.72
C ALA A 18 -26.79 32.57 23.55
N SER A 19 -25.49 32.60 23.76
CA SER A 19 -24.48 32.06 22.84
C SER A 19 -24.48 30.53 22.97
N ALA A 20 -25.17 29.83 22.06
CA ALA A 20 -25.07 28.41 21.90
C ALA A 20 -23.71 28.07 21.26
N GLY A 21 -22.72 27.69 22.10
CA GLY A 21 -21.46 27.14 21.63
C GLY A 21 -21.66 25.78 20.97
N ALA A 22 -21.61 25.74 19.64
CA ALA A 22 -21.56 24.49 18.91
C ALA A 22 -20.18 23.85 19.14
N VAL A 23 -20.14 22.82 20.00
CA VAL A 23 -18.99 21.94 20.16
C VAL A 23 -18.89 21.09 18.89
N MET A 24 -18.02 21.50 17.95
CA MET A 24 -17.64 20.65 16.81
C MET A 24 -16.76 19.53 17.34
N ALA A 25 -17.35 18.34 17.54
CA ALA A 25 -16.60 17.12 17.77
C ALA A 25 -15.77 16.84 16.49
N PRO A 26 -14.45 16.57 16.60
CA PRO A 26 -13.67 16.14 15.45
C PRO A 26 -14.23 14.78 15.00
N ALA A 27 -14.81 14.76 13.82
CA ALA A 27 -15.16 13.50 13.16
C ALA A 27 -13.86 12.72 12.92
N LEU A 28 -13.66 11.67 13.71
CA LEU A 28 -12.59 10.71 13.50
C LEU A 28 -12.89 10.03 12.17
N MET A 29 -12.26 10.53 11.09
CA MET A 29 -12.31 9.91 9.77
C MET A 29 -11.66 8.54 9.92
N ALA A 30 -12.44 7.51 10.15
CA ALA A 30 -12.02 6.13 9.98
C ALA A 30 -11.57 6.01 8.51
N GLN A 31 -10.27 5.97 8.29
CA GLN A 31 -9.70 5.66 6.98
C GLN A 31 -10.05 4.20 6.70
N THR A 32 -11.17 3.99 6.05
CA THR A 32 -11.49 2.69 5.44
C THR A 32 -10.35 2.38 4.48
N LYS A 33 -9.55 1.36 4.84
CA LYS A 33 -8.50 0.81 3.99
C LYS A 33 -9.19 0.36 2.70
N ALA A 34 -9.19 1.22 1.69
CA ALA A 34 -9.78 0.90 0.39
C ALA A 34 -9.10 -0.38 -0.11
N ALA A 35 -9.86 -1.46 -0.24
CA ALA A 35 -9.37 -2.69 -0.82
C ALA A 35 -8.89 -2.35 -2.24
N LEU A 36 -7.66 -2.75 -2.56
CA LEU A 36 -7.14 -2.59 -3.91
C LEU A 36 -8.00 -3.49 -4.80
N THR A 37 -8.79 -2.89 -5.68
CA THR A 37 -9.73 -3.59 -6.56
C THR A 37 -9.04 -4.40 -7.65
N THR A 38 -7.74 -4.17 -7.88
CA THR A 38 -6.95 -4.89 -8.86
C THR A 38 -6.45 -6.19 -8.24
N GLY A 39 -6.95 -7.31 -8.73
CA GLY A 39 -6.53 -8.63 -8.30
C GLY A 39 -5.11 -8.97 -8.75
N MET A 40 -4.49 -9.93 -8.09
CA MET A 40 -3.15 -10.40 -8.34
C MET A 40 -3.20 -11.86 -8.81
N GLU A 41 -2.49 -12.16 -9.88
CA GLU A 41 -2.27 -13.51 -10.40
C GLU A 41 -0.82 -13.92 -10.13
N ILE A 42 -0.58 -15.09 -9.56
CA ILE A 42 0.74 -15.50 -9.02
C ILE A 42 1.15 -16.85 -9.56
N TRP A 43 2.39 -16.97 -10.03
CA TRP A 43 3.05 -18.21 -10.45
C TRP A 43 4.18 -18.54 -9.48
N LYS A 44 4.16 -19.73 -8.91
CA LYS A 44 5.17 -20.21 -7.95
C LYS A 44 5.33 -21.73 -8.08
N ASP A 45 6.35 -22.29 -7.43
CA ASP A 45 6.43 -23.73 -7.23
C ASP A 45 5.46 -24.17 -6.11
N ALA A 46 4.82 -25.34 -6.26
CA ALA A 46 3.88 -25.90 -5.29
C ALA A 46 4.52 -26.04 -3.90
N SER A 47 5.79 -26.40 -3.85
CA SER A 47 6.56 -26.63 -2.61
C SER A 47 7.16 -25.33 -1.99
N CYS A 48 6.99 -24.17 -2.65
CA CYS A 48 7.57 -22.91 -2.21
C CYS A 48 6.85 -22.34 -0.96
N GLY A 49 7.34 -22.66 0.22
CA GLY A 49 6.77 -22.18 1.49
C GLY A 49 6.89 -20.66 1.67
N CYS A 50 8.06 -20.08 1.42
CA CYS A 50 8.27 -18.63 1.52
C CYS A 50 7.40 -17.83 0.55
N CYS A 51 7.05 -18.40 -0.61
CA CYS A 51 6.08 -17.80 -1.52
C CYS A 51 4.68 -17.72 -0.90
N GLY A 52 4.27 -18.77 -0.16
CA GLY A 52 3.01 -18.78 0.58
C GLY A 52 2.98 -17.70 1.67
N ASP A 53 4.10 -17.50 2.37
CA ASP A 53 4.20 -16.45 3.40
C ASP A 53 4.21 -15.04 2.79
N TRP A 54 4.83 -14.86 1.61
CA TRP A 54 4.71 -13.60 0.86
C TRP A 54 3.26 -13.33 0.43
N ILE A 55 2.52 -14.34 -0.03
CA ILE A 55 1.09 -14.20 -0.37
C ILE A 55 0.30 -13.71 0.84
N LYS A 56 0.47 -14.34 2.01
CA LYS A 56 -0.16 -13.91 3.27
C LYS A 56 0.18 -12.46 3.61
N HIS A 57 1.46 -12.06 3.42
CA HIS A 57 1.89 -10.66 3.60
C HIS A 57 1.12 -9.72 2.68
N MET A 58 0.94 -10.07 1.41
CA MET A 58 0.18 -9.25 0.46
C MET A 58 -1.29 -9.13 0.86
N GLU A 59 -1.95 -10.25 1.21
CA GLU A 59 -3.35 -10.28 1.67
C GLU A 59 -3.54 -9.47 2.95
N ALA A 60 -2.66 -9.62 3.95
CA ALA A 60 -2.68 -8.82 5.19
C ALA A 60 -2.53 -7.32 4.92
N ASN A 61 -1.94 -6.95 3.80
CA ASN A 61 -1.79 -5.56 3.34
C ASN A 61 -2.91 -5.09 2.42
N GLY A 62 -3.98 -5.89 2.23
CA GLY A 62 -5.19 -5.52 1.51
C GLY A 62 -5.15 -5.79 0.01
N PHE A 63 -4.19 -6.58 -0.48
CA PHE A 63 -4.23 -7.09 -1.84
C PHE A 63 -5.19 -8.27 -1.94
N LYS A 64 -5.85 -8.39 -3.09
CA LYS A 64 -6.67 -9.54 -3.42
C LYS A 64 -5.86 -10.47 -4.32
N VAL A 65 -5.82 -11.76 -3.99
CA VAL A 65 -5.25 -12.79 -4.85
C VAL A 65 -6.38 -13.45 -5.64
N ASP A 66 -6.33 -13.33 -6.96
CA ASP A 66 -7.37 -13.89 -7.86
C ASP A 66 -7.05 -15.30 -8.29
N ALA A 67 -5.75 -15.61 -8.52
CA ALA A 67 -5.30 -16.94 -8.93
C ALA A 67 -3.88 -17.24 -8.45
N ILE A 68 -3.63 -18.52 -8.13
CA ILE A 68 -2.31 -19.06 -7.83
C ILE A 68 -2.08 -20.25 -8.76
N HIS A 69 -0.95 -20.23 -9.49
CA HIS A 69 -0.52 -21.28 -10.39
C HIS A 69 0.72 -21.97 -9.82
N ASP A 70 0.54 -23.21 -9.38
CA ASP A 70 1.61 -24.04 -8.78
C ASP A 70 2.40 -24.81 -9.86
N THR A 71 2.79 -24.11 -10.93
CA THR A 71 3.47 -24.68 -12.12
C THR A 71 4.92 -24.21 -12.27
N GLY A 72 5.45 -23.55 -11.23
CA GLY A 72 6.69 -22.80 -11.32
C GLY A 72 6.50 -21.45 -12.04
N ASN A 73 7.45 -20.55 -11.87
CA ASN A 73 7.32 -19.17 -12.36
C ASN A 73 8.18 -18.84 -13.59
N ASN A 74 9.13 -19.69 -13.98
CA ASN A 74 10.07 -19.38 -15.08
C ASN A 74 9.35 -19.09 -16.41
N ALA A 75 8.36 -19.91 -16.77
CA ALA A 75 7.59 -19.72 -18.01
C ALA A 75 6.75 -18.42 -17.96
N ALA A 76 6.13 -18.14 -16.81
CA ALA A 76 5.36 -16.93 -16.60
C ALA A 76 6.26 -15.67 -16.66
N ARG A 77 7.42 -15.70 -16.00
CA ARG A 77 8.42 -14.62 -16.04
C ARG A 77 8.84 -14.31 -17.47
N ALA A 78 9.20 -15.34 -18.25
CA ALA A 78 9.60 -15.17 -19.63
C ALA A 78 8.46 -14.60 -20.50
N ARG A 79 7.24 -15.15 -20.37
CA ARG A 79 6.04 -14.68 -21.09
C ARG A 79 5.72 -13.22 -20.78
N LEU A 80 5.90 -12.80 -19.52
CA LEU A 80 5.66 -11.44 -19.08
C LEU A 80 6.81 -10.49 -19.42
N GLY A 81 7.89 -10.97 -20.06
CA GLY A 81 9.00 -10.15 -20.56
C GLY A 81 10.04 -9.78 -19.50
N LEU A 82 10.02 -10.41 -18.32
CA LEU A 82 11.02 -10.13 -17.29
C LEU A 82 12.28 -11.00 -17.52
N ALA A 83 13.43 -10.34 -17.65
CA ALA A 83 14.70 -11.03 -17.89
C ALA A 83 15.11 -11.89 -16.67
N ALA A 84 15.73 -13.05 -16.94
CA ALA A 84 16.12 -14.04 -15.93
C ALA A 84 17.03 -13.46 -14.83
N LYS A 85 17.83 -12.44 -15.12
CA LYS A 85 18.71 -11.76 -14.14
C LYS A 85 17.95 -11.11 -12.95
N TYR A 86 16.65 -10.86 -13.12
CA TYR A 86 15.78 -10.32 -12.07
C TYR A 86 15.02 -11.43 -11.32
N GLY A 87 15.27 -12.68 -11.65
CA GLY A 87 14.49 -13.82 -11.19
C GLY A 87 14.56 -14.07 -9.69
N SER A 88 13.43 -14.53 -9.16
CA SER A 88 13.22 -15.00 -7.80
C SER A 88 12.33 -16.25 -7.81
N CYS A 89 11.77 -16.65 -6.67
CA CYS A 89 11.00 -17.89 -6.51
C CYS A 89 9.53 -17.80 -6.94
N HIS A 90 9.00 -16.60 -7.17
CA HIS A 90 7.65 -16.40 -7.70
C HIS A 90 7.56 -15.16 -8.57
N THR A 91 6.60 -15.16 -9.46
CA THR A 91 6.25 -14.04 -10.33
C THR A 91 4.78 -13.70 -10.13
N ALA A 92 4.43 -12.46 -9.98
CA ALA A 92 3.04 -12.01 -9.91
C ALA A 92 2.75 -10.97 -10.99
N LEU A 93 1.49 -10.91 -11.40
CA LEU A 93 0.93 -9.88 -12.26
C LEU A 93 -0.16 -9.14 -11.50
N ILE A 94 -0.06 -7.82 -11.42
CA ILE A 94 -1.08 -6.95 -10.85
C ILE A 94 -1.36 -5.79 -11.79
N GLY A 95 -2.57 -5.74 -12.34
CA GLY A 95 -2.86 -4.83 -13.44
C GLY A 95 -1.96 -5.11 -14.64
N SER A 96 -1.12 -4.13 -15.03
CA SER A 96 -0.14 -4.26 -16.12
C SER A 96 1.30 -4.44 -15.63
N TYR A 97 1.51 -4.58 -14.33
CA TYR A 97 2.85 -4.65 -13.74
C TYR A 97 3.21 -6.05 -13.30
N VAL A 98 4.44 -6.43 -13.62
CA VAL A 98 5.09 -7.64 -13.09
C VAL A 98 5.68 -7.32 -11.73
N VAL A 99 5.46 -8.20 -10.76
CA VAL A 99 6.08 -8.17 -9.43
C VAL A 99 6.83 -9.47 -9.26
N GLU A 100 8.15 -9.40 -9.13
CA GLU A 100 9.02 -10.57 -9.03
C GLU A 100 9.62 -10.69 -7.64
N GLY A 101 9.42 -11.83 -7.01
CA GLY A 101 10.03 -12.16 -5.72
C GLY A 101 9.45 -11.40 -4.53
N HIS A 102 10.21 -11.36 -3.46
CA HIS A 102 9.77 -10.94 -2.13
C HIS A 102 9.66 -9.43 -1.95
N VAL A 103 8.96 -8.76 -2.91
CA VAL A 103 8.73 -7.32 -2.90
C VAL A 103 7.80 -6.94 -1.75
N PRO A 104 8.15 -5.95 -0.92
CA PRO A 104 7.27 -5.46 0.14
C PRO A 104 5.96 -4.87 -0.41
N ALA A 105 4.85 -5.13 0.29
CA ALA A 105 3.54 -4.62 -0.09
C ALA A 105 3.49 -3.09 -0.19
N ALA A 106 4.32 -2.37 0.58
CA ALA A 106 4.45 -0.92 0.52
C ALA A 106 4.96 -0.45 -0.85
N ASP A 107 5.94 -1.18 -1.42
CA ASP A 107 6.52 -0.86 -2.72
C ASP A 107 5.51 -1.15 -3.85
N VAL A 108 4.76 -2.26 -3.75
CA VAL A 108 3.69 -2.55 -4.71
C VAL A 108 2.60 -1.47 -4.65
N LYS A 109 2.20 -1.01 -3.46
CA LYS A 109 1.25 0.10 -3.30
C LYS A 109 1.79 1.39 -3.91
N ARG A 110 3.08 1.68 -3.71
CA ARG A 110 3.74 2.83 -4.31
C ARG A 110 3.74 2.75 -5.84
N LEU A 111 4.10 1.59 -6.41
CA LEU A 111 4.06 1.34 -7.86
C LEU A 111 2.67 1.62 -8.45
N LEU A 112 1.62 1.08 -7.83
CA LEU A 112 0.24 1.24 -8.28
C LEU A 112 -0.28 2.68 -8.16
N ARG A 113 0.24 3.45 -7.20
CA ARG A 113 -0.09 4.86 -7.03
C ARG A 113 0.64 5.75 -8.03
N GLU A 114 1.94 5.53 -8.21
CA GLU A 114 2.79 6.37 -9.07
C GLU A 114 2.65 6.05 -10.56
N LYS A 115 2.28 4.81 -10.88
CA LYS A 115 2.03 4.33 -12.24
C LYS A 115 3.16 4.67 -13.24
N PRO A 116 4.43 4.38 -12.91
CA PRO A 116 5.54 4.70 -13.80
C PRO A 116 5.45 3.90 -15.11
N GLN A 117 6.08 4.42 -16.17
CA GLN A 117 6.25 3.70 -17.43
C GLN A 117 7.32 2.62 -17.27
N ALA A 118 6.92 1.45 -16.77
CA ALA A 118 7.80 0.33 -16.45
C ALA A 118 7.15 -1.00 -16.81
N LEU A 119 7.95 -2.07 -16.83
CA LEU A 119 7.47 -3.44 -16.86
C LEU A 119 6.90 -3.83 -15.50
N GLY A 120 7.62 -3.47 -14.42
CA GLY A 120 7.25 -3.80 -13.06
C GLY A 120 8.37 -3.56 -12.06
N ILE A 121 8.31 -4.26 -10.94
CA ILE A 121 9.34 -4.21 -9.89
C ILE A 121 9.82 -5.61 -9.51
N ALA A 122 11.06 -5.71 -9.08
CA ALA A 122 11.68 -6.98 -8.71
C ALA A 122 12.56 -6.86 -7.46
N VAL A 123 12.52 -7.89 -6.62
CA VAL A 123 13.55 -8.21 -5.63
C VAL A 123 14.23 -9.50 -6.11
N PRO A 124 15.38 -9.41 -6.80
CA PRO A 124 16.09 -10.58 -7.30
C PRO A 124 16.58 -11.49 -6.16
N GLY A 125 16.58 -12.78 -6.40
CA GLY A 125 16.95 -13.75 -5.38
C GLY A 125 15.93 -13.87 -4.26
N MET A 126 16.39 -14.18 -3.05
CA MET A 126 15.57 -14.38 -1.86
C MET A 126 16.27 -13.79 -0.63
N PRO A 127 16.39 -12.46 -0.53
CA PRO A 127 17.12 -11.83 0.58
C PRO A 127 16.42 -12.10 1.90
N ILE A 128 17.19 -12.53 2.90
CA ILE A 128 16.67 -12.79 4.25
C ILE A 128 16.19 -11.47 4.87
N GLY A 129 15.03 -11.51 5.52
CA GLY A 129 14.37 -10.33 6.08
C GLY A 129 13.39 -9.62 5.14
N SER A 130 13.34 -10.00 3.85
CA SER A 130 12.25 -9.58 2.98
C SER A 130 10.94 -10.32 3.34
N PRO A 131 9.76 -9.78 2.99
CA PRO A 131 8.49 -10.41 3.34
C PRO A 131 8.38 -11.86 2.87
N GLY A 132 8.08 -12.78 3.79
CA GLY A 132 8.10 -14.23 3.56
C GLY A 132 9.47 -14.90 3.71
N MET A 133 10.53 -14.11 3.85
CA MET A 133 11.90 -14.54 4.19
C MET A 133 12.33 -13.98 5.58
N ASP A 134 11.37 -13.64 6.42
CA ASP A 134 11.52 -12.99 7.72
C ASP A 134 11.00 -13.82 8.89
N GLY A 135 10.66 -15.09 8.63
CA GLY A 135 10.16 -16.01 9.64
C GLY A 135 11.21 -16.43 10.70
N PRO A 136 10.78 -17.10 11.79
CA PRO A 136 11.64 -17.51 12.91
C PRO A 136 12.84 -18.36 12.49
N VAL A 137 12.72 -19.12 11.40
CA VAL A 137 13.78 -20.00 10.87
C VAL A 137 15.04 -19.20 10.48
N TYR A 138 14.91 -17.92 10.18
CA TYR A 138 16.03 -17.05 9.80
C TYR A 138 16.72 -16.39 11.00
N GLY A 139 16.25 -16.63 12.24
CA GLY A 139 16.91 -16.17 13.48
C GLY A 139 17.05 -14.64 13.58
N GLY A 140 16.14 -13.88 12.97
CA GLY A 140 16.18 -12.41 12.99
C GLY A 140 17.23 -11.78 12.06
N ARG A 141 17.92 -12.59 11.25
CA ARG A 141 18.87 -12.07 10.24
C ARG A 141 18.15 -11.21 9.22
N ARG A 142 18.86 -10.19 8.72
CA ARG A 142 18.39 -9.30 7.66
C ARG A 142 19.53 -9.00 6.68
N ASP A 143 19.24 -9.17 5.40
CA ASP A 143 20.12 -8.74 4.32
C ASP A 143 19.72 -7.34 3.87
N LYS A 144 20.69 -6.56 3.40
CA LYS A 144 20.38 -5.35 2.63
C LYS A 144 19.98 -5.77 1.23
N TYR A 145 18.89 -5.22 0.71
CA TYR A 145 18.42 -5.50 -0.64
C TYR A 145 17.71 -4.30 -1.24
N ASP A 146 17.55 -4.32 -2.55
CA ASP A 146 16.82 -3.30 -3.28
C ASP A 146 15.60 -3.89 -4.00
N THR A 147 14.51 -3.17 -3.96
CA THR A 147 13.45 -3.29 -4.95
C THR A 147 13.86 -2.50 -6.18
N LEU A 148 13.96 -3.17 -7.32
CA LEU A 148 14.33 -2.58 -8.61
C LEU A 148 13.10 -2.23 -9.42
N LEU A 149 13.04 -1.03 -10.02
CA LEU A 149 12.09 -0.72 -11.09
C LEU A 149 12.68 -1.21 -12.40
N VAL A 150 12.01 -2.16 -13.06
CA VAL A 150 12.43 -2.75 -14.32
C VAL A 150 11.65 -2.12 -15.47
N LYS A 151 12.35 -1.56 -16.44
CA LYS A 151 11.74 -0.97 -17.63
C LYS A 151 11.50 -2.01 -18.73
N ARG A 152 10.66 -1.68 -19.69
CA ARG A 152 10.35 -2.56 -20.83
C ARG A 152 11.53 -2.81 -21.76
N ASP A 153 12.54 -1.95 -21.75
CA ASP A 153 13.80 -2.12 -22.49
C ASP A 153 14.79 -3.07 -21.78
N GLY A 154 14.43 -3.62 -20.63
CA GLY A 154 15.25 -4.53 -19.82
C GLY A 154 16.28 -3.84 -18.94
N THR A 155 16.31 -2.51 -18.90
CA THR A 155 17.11 -1.74 -17.92
C THR A 155 16.38 -1.63 -16.59
N SER A 156 17.11 -1.31 -15.52
CA SER A 156 16.52 -1.10 -14.19
C SER A 156 17.26 -0.02 -13.41
N HIS A 157 16.60 0.49 -12.38
CA HIS A 157 17.21 1.32 -11.35
C HIS A 157 16.56 1.00 -9.99
N VAL A 158 17.23 1.42 -8.92
CA VAL A 158 16.71 1.22 -7.56
C VAL A 158 15.41 2.01 -7.39
N PHE A 159 14.33 1.29 -7.06
CA PHE A 159 13.04 1.86 -6.70
C PHE A 159 13.00 2.16 -5.20
N GLN A 160 13.44 1.21 -4.37
CA GLN A 160 13.52 1.35 -2.92
C GLN A 160 14.65 0.50 -2.38
N SER A 161 15.44 1.03 -1.42
CA SER A 161 16.43 0.27 -0.66
C SER A 161 15.86 -0.16 0.69
N HIS A 162 16.21 -1.36 1.14
CA HIS A 162 15.81 -1.98 2.40
C HIS A 162 17.02 -2.41 3.21
N SER A 163 16.89 -2.32 4.55
CA SER A 163 17.94 -2.66 5.52
C SER A 163 17.39 -3.37 6.74
#